data_8029ffc7a22c3f1a3f398ad41c2eac41
#
_entry.id   8029ffc7a22c3f1a3f398ad41c2eac41
#
_cell.length_a   1.000
_cell.length_b   1.000
_cell.length_c   1.000
_cell.angle_alpha   90.00
_cell.angle_beta   90.00
_cell.angle_gamma   90.00
#
_symmetry.space_group_name_H-M   'P 1'
#
loop_
_entity.id
_entity.type
_entity.pdbx_description
1 polymer ?
#
loop_
_entity_poly.entity_id
_entity_poly.type
_entity_poly.pdbx_seq_one_letter_code
_entity_poly.pdbx_strand_id
1 'polypeptide(L)'
;TSSLLENIYDNVDSFWKQTSAQVQVFDDKGKLLMDSIGVDDRSIQQSNEIKKALKGESSRWVGNVPYQKHKVMAVTKPLKVNGKIIGVIRFVTSLKVIDESITTIVGFFIIISIIVLIIGIIISLIMARNIVTPILKLKDTAKKMANGDLSQRNNSISKDEVGQLADTLDFMAEELEQREEMKNNFISSISHELRTPLTAIKGWVITLNDDNTDKETLKLGFDIIEKETDRLSGMVEELLDFSRLINNRITLNKQLISIRDFAEYIDLYMRPRAEREHINFYVYNNAGEAEFSIDVNRMKQVLINVIDNAFKFTQQQGNVSVEFNTLEDNFIIKVKDNGCGIAPDEIDKVKEKFYKGSNANSNAGIGLSIADEIIRLHNGSLVIKSELHFGTEIIITIPKVEGAEIYYEK
;
A
#
# COMPACT_ATOMS: atom_id res chain seq x y z
N THR A 1 -0.09 -88.56 -42.47
CA THR A 1 -1.31 -87.68 -42.36
C THR A 1 -2.45 -88.40 -41.65
N SER A 2 -2.60 -89.74 -41.87
CA SER A 2 -3.63 -90.49 -41.20
C SER A 2 -3.49 -90.50 -39.65
N SER A 3 -2.26 -90.58 -39.14
CA SER A 3 -2.03 -90.62 -37.68
C SER A 3 -2.30 -89.25 -36.98
N LEU A 4 -2.20 -88.11 -37.67
CA LEU A 4 -2.57 -86.85 -37.08
C LEU A 4 -4.09 -86.66 -36.99
N LEU A 5 -4.81 -87.10 -38.04
CA LEU A 5 -6.27 -87.06 -38.06
C LEU A 5 -6.87 -88.01 -37.00
N GLU A 6 -6.37 -89.24 -36.87
CA GLU A 6 -6.78 -90.19 -35.89
C GLU A 6 -6.59 -89.70 -34.44
N ASN A 7 -5.40 -89.18 -34.12
CA ASN A 7 -5.08 -88.59 -32.82
C ASN A 7 -5.95 -87.36 -32.48
N ILE A 8 -6.36 -86.58 -33.47
CA ILE A 8 -7.22 -85.42 -33.31
C ILE A 8 -8.65 -85.86 -33.00
N TYR A 9 -9.16 -86.82 -33.70
CA TYR A 9 -10.51 -87.34 -33.49
C TYR A 9 -10.64 -88.06 -32.15
N ASP A 10 -9.66 -88.78 -31.69
CA ASP A 10 -9.69 -89.46 -30.40
C ASP A 10 -9.51 -88.56 -29.18
N ASN A 11 -9.00 -87.43 -29.31
CA ASN A 11 -8.69 -86.45 -28.22
C ASN A 11 -9.42 -85.15 -28.33
N VAL A 12 -10.39 -85.02 -29.20
CA VAL A 12 -11.13 -83.72 -29.47
C VAL A 12 -11.68 -83.11 -28.20
N ASP A 13 -12.31 -83.85 -27.33
CA ASP A 13 -12.92 -83.42 -26.08
C ASP A 13 -11.88 -82.83 -25.08
N SER A 14 -10.66 -83.31 -25.10
CA SER A 14 -9.60 -82.87 -24.21
C SER A 14 -9.05 -81.48 -24.63
N PHE A 15 -9.00 -81.19 -25.92
CA PHE A 15 -8.62 -79.89 -26.44
C PHE A 15 -9.66 -78.79 -26.18
N TRP A 16 -10.95 -79.15 -26.26
CA TRP A 16 -12.04 -78.17 -26.10
C TRP A 16 -12.20 -77.68 -24.67
N LYS A 17 -11.92 -78.55 -23.71
CA LYS A 17 -12.11 -78.26 -22.28
C LYS A 17 -11.04 -77.35 -21.69
N GLN A 18 -9.91 -77.15 -22.38
CA GLN A 18 -8.75 -76.48 -21.84
C GLN A 18 -8.56 -75.05 -22.39
N THR A 19 -9.32 -74.61 -23.41
CA THR A 19 -9.16 -73.29 -24.00
C THR A 19 -10.47 -72.66 -24.40
N SER A 20 -10.67 -71.40 -24.11
CA SER A 20 -11.76 -70.57 -24.61
C SER A 20 -11.50 -70.03 -26.02
N ALA A 21 -10.31 -70.25 -26.58
CA ALA A 21 -9.95 -69.81 -27.92
C ALA A 21 -10.45 -70.86 -28.95
N GLN A 22 -10.85 -70.35 -30.12
CA GLN A 22 -11.08 -71.16 -31.26
C GLN A 22 -9.74 -71.83 -31.70
N VAL A 23 -9.78 -73.14 -31.93
CA VAL A 23 -8.62 -73.95 -32.36
C VAL A 23 -8.85 -74.38 -33.78
N GLN A 24 -7.89 -74.20 -34.61
CA GLN A 24 -7.83 -74.64 -36.01
C GLN A 24 -6.57 -75.47 -36.22
N VAL A 25 -6.69 -76.58 -36.86
CA VAL A 25 -5.57 -77.50 -37.19
C VAL A 25 -5.50 -77.62 -38.69
N PHE A 26 -4.28 -77.46 -39.24
CA PHE A 26 -4.00 -77.60 -40.66
C PHE A 26 -2.98 -78.68 -40.89
N ASP A 27 -3.04 -79.34 -42.07
CA ASP A 27 -2.04 -80.35 -42.49
C ASP A 27 -0.70 -79.64 -42.90
N ASP A 28 0.24 -80.50 -43.35
CA ASP A 28 1.58 -80.04 -43.84
C ASP A 28 1.50 -79.33 -45.18
N LYS A 29 0.34 -79.27 -45.83
CA LYS A 29 0.05 -78.48 -47.05
C LYS A 29 -0.74 -77.20 -46.79
N GLY A 30 -1.13 -76.91 -45.51
CA GLY A 30 -1.93 -75.77 -45.11
C GLY A 30 -3.47 -75.98 -45.32
N LYS A 31 -3.93 -77.14 -45.59
CA LYS A 31 -5.36 -77.45 -45.69
C LYS A 31 -5.95 -77.61 -44.27
N LEU A 32 -7.08 -76.95 -44.04
CA LEU A 32 -7.81 -77.07 -42.77
C LEU A 32 -8.31 -78.48 -42.55
N LEU A 33 -7.86 -79.14 -41.47
CA LEU A 33 -8.26 -80.44 -41.06
C LEU A 33 -9.41 -80.35 -40.05
N MET A 34 -9.36 -79.34 -39.15
CA MET A 34 -10.31 -79.27 -38.06
C MET A 34 -10.42 -77.76 -37.64
N ASP A 35 -11.68 -77.38 -37.33
CA ASP A 35 -11.98 -76.08 -36.70
C ASP A 35 -12.95 -76.38 -35.54
N SER A 36 -12.62 -75.80 -34.35
CA SER A 36 -13.36 -75.98 -33.12
C SER A 36 -14.79 -75.42 -33.13
N ILE A 37 -15.09 -74.48 -33.96
CA ILE A 37 -16.43 -73.90 -34.08
C ILE A 37 -17.09 -74.23 -35.43
N GLY A 38 -16.47 -75.12 -36.23
CA GLY A 38 -17.04 -75.61 -37.47
C GLY A 38 -17.09 -74.64 -38.64
N VAL A 39 -16.23 -73.61 -38.64
CA VAL A 39 -16.19 -72.60 -39.71
C VAL A 39 -15.28 -73.06 -40.83
N ASP A 40 -15.84 -73.30 -42.02
CA ASP A 40 -15.07 -73.66 -43.24
C ASP A 40 -14.68 -72.35 -44.01
N ASP A 41 -13.75 -71.60 -43.43
CA ASP A 41 -13.20 -70.42 -44.11
C ASP A 41 -11.94 -70.81 -44.88
N ARG A 42 -12.09 -71.05 -46.14
CA ARG A 42 -10.97 -71.46 -47.06
C ARG A 42 -9.98 -70.28 -47.31
N SER A 43 -10.38 -69.08 -47.03
CA SER A 43 -9.49 -67.94 -47.23
C SER A 43 -8.28 -67.93 -46.26
N ILE A 44 -8.47 -68.57 -45.11
CA ILE A 44 -7.44 -68.63 -44.06
C ILE A 44 -6.30 -69.56 -44.50
N GLN A 45 -6.53 -70.56 -45.37
CA GLN A 45 -5.50 -71.52 -45.82
C GLN A 45 -4.34 -70.81 -46.55
N GLN A 46 -4.59 -69.69 -47.18
CA GLN A 46 -3.60 -68.92 -47.89
C GLN A 46 -2.97 -67.79 -47.08
N SER A 47 -3.33 -67.67 -45.80
CA SER A 47 -2.83 -66.56 -44.94
C SER A 47 -1.33 -66.65 -44.69
N ASN A 48 -0.69 -65.50 -44.52
CA ASN A 48 0.75 -65.40 -44.32
C ASN A 48 1.22 -66.06 -43.02
N GLU A 49 0.36 -66.10 -41.98
CA GLU A 49 0.69 -66.71 -40.71
C GLU A 49 0.80 -68.24 -40.84
N ILE A 50 -0.07 -68.85 -41.63
CA ILE A 50 0.00 -70.33 -41.88
C ILE A 50 1.22 -70.65 -42.72
N LYS A 51 1.53 -69.85 -43.76
CA LYS A 51 2.73 -70.02 -44.58
C LYS A 51 4.03 -69.94 -43.77
N LYS A 52 4.08 -69.02 -42.79
CA LYS A 52 5.19 -68.91 -41.86
C LYS A 52 5.30 -70.11 -40.92
N ALA A 53 4.18 -70.55 -40.39
CA ALA A 53 4.16 -71.77 -39.50
C ALA A 53 4.59 -72.99 -40.21
N LEU A 54 4.22 -73.23 -41.49
CA LEU A 54 4.67 -74.33 -42.32
C LEU A 54 6.19 -74.26 -42.60
N LYS A 55 6.81 -73.09 -42.44
CA LYS A 55 8.31 -72.94 -42.50
C LYS A 55 8.97 -73.13 -41.13
N GLY A 56 8.20 -73.43 -40.09
CA GLY A 56 8.68 -73.70 -38.73
C GLY A 56 8.73 -72.50 -37.82
N GLU A 57 8.20 -71.34 -38.24
CA GLU A 57 8.14 -70.11 -37.45
C GLU A 57 6.79 -69.92 -36.74
N SER A 58 6.77 -69.45 -35.50
CA SER A 58 5.53 -69.05 -34.88
C SER A 58 5.14 -67.67 -35.38
N SER A 59 3.86 -67.40 -35.58
CA SER A 59 3.39 -66.10 -36.04
C SER A 59 2.13 -65.65 -35.30
N ARG A 60 1.87 -64.37 -35.32
CA ARG A 60 0.66 -63.75 -34.77
C ARG A 60 0.02 -62.85 -35.83
N TRP A 61 -1.29 -62.77 -35.76
CA TRP A 61 -2.07 -61.89 -36.63
C TRP A 61 -3.21 -61.28 -35.85
N VAL A 62 -3.54 -60.05 -36.14
CA VAL A 62 -4.71 -59.34 -35.60
C VAL A 62 -5.47 -58.75 -36.76
N GLY A 63 -6.77 -59.02 -36.81
CA GLY A 63 -7.62 -58.57 -37.87
C GLY A 63 -9.09 -58.98 -37.72
N ASN A 64 -9.85 -58.72 -38.76
CA ASN A 64 -11.26 -59.09 -38.81
C ASN A 64 -11.41 -60.45 -39.53
N VAL A 65 -12.29 -61.29 -39.01
CA VAL A 65 -12.69 -62.52 -39.67
C VAL A 65 -14.19 -62.42 -40.00
N PRO A 66 -14.64 -63.01 -41.13
CA PRO A 66 -16.00 -62.82 -41.63
C PRO A 66 -17.10 -63.32 -40.64
N TYR A 67 -16.79 -64.26 -39.76
CA TYR A 67 -17.70 -64.84 -38.82
C TYR A 67 -17.72 -64.21 -37.43
N GLN A 68 -16.92 -63.16 -37.18
CA GLN A 68 -16.92 -62.44 -35.91
C GLN A 68 -17.00 -60.93 -36.15
N LYS A 69 -17.85 -60.26 -35.36
CA LYS A 69 -18.03 -58.77 -35.42
C LYS A 69 -16.83 -57.98 -34.91
N HIS A 70 -16.09 -58.57 -33.98
CA HIS A 70 -14.95 -57.92 -33.31
C HIS A 70 -13.64 -58.46 -33.91
N LYS A 71 -12.59 -57.65 -33.81
CA LYS A 71 -11.26 -58.12 -34.18
C LYS A 71 -10.88 -59.35 -33.39
N VAL A 72 -10.16 -60.21 -34.03
CA VAL A 72 -9.58 -61.38 -33.39
C VAL A 72 -8.08 -61.34 -33.44
N MET A 73 -7.46 -61.96 -32.46
CA MET A 73 -6.04 -62.28 -32.48
C MET A 73 -5.83 -63.75 -32.77
N ALA A 74 -5.03 -64.05 -33.74
CA ALA A 74 -4.65 -65.40 -34.07
C ALA A 74 -3.16 -65.64 -33.79
N VAL A 75 -2.86 -66.73 -33.12
CA VAL A 75 -1.48 -67.19 -32.88
C VAL A 75 -1.33 -68.55 -33.54
N THR A 76 -0.32 -68.65 -34.36
CA THR A 76 -0.09 -69.87 -35.16
C THR A 76 1.29 -70.47 -34.81
N LYS A 77 1.29 -71.78 -34.58
CA LYS A 77 2.48 -72.58 -34.25
C LYS A 77 2.59 -73.83 -35.12
N PRO A 78 3.82 -74.20 -35.55
CA PRO A 78 4.04 -75.48 -36.23
C PRO A 78 3.89 -76.66 -35.26
N LEU A 79 3.22 -77.70 -35.72
CA LEU A 79 3.22 -79.00 -35.06
C LEU A 79 4.36 -79.87 -35.62
N LYS A 80 5.30 -80.31 -34.76
CA LYS A 80 6.51 -80.99 -35.13
C LYS A 80 6.53 -82.37 -34.45
N VAL A 81 6.86 -83.42 -35.21
CA VAL A 81 7.15 -84.77 -34.69
C VAL A 81 8.51 -85.19 -35.25
N ASN A 82 9.43 -85.54 -34.39
CA ASN A 82 10.82 -85.90 -34.75
C ASN A 82 11.50 -84.90 -35.64
N GLY A 83 11.29 -83.56 -35.36
CA GLY A 83 11.85 -82.45 -36.10
C GLY A 83 11.20 -82.06 -37.43
N LYS A 84 10.29 -82.95 -37.94
CA LYS A 84 9.57 -82.74 -39.19
C LYS A 84 8.18 -82.12 -38.88
N ILE A 85 7.80 -81.09 -39.66
CA ILE A 85 6.52 -80.38 -39.53
C ILE A 85 5.46 -81.28 -40.13
N ILE A 86 4.46 -81.65 -39.29
CA ILE A 86 3.34 -82.53 -39.69
C ILE A 86 2.03 -81.76 -39.84
N GLY A 87 2.02 -80.48 -39.42
CA GLY A 87 0.87 -79.56 -39.50
C GLY A 87 1.06 -78.29 -38.74
N VAL A 88 0.02 -77.46 -38.63
CA VAL A 88 0.01 -76.18 -37.96
C VAL A 88 -1.21 -76.08 -37.03
N ILE A 89 -1.03 -75.58 -35.84
CA ILE A 89 -2.13 -75.25 -34.92
C ILE A 89 -2.27 -73.74 -34.86
N ARG A 90 -3.52 -73.25 -34.94
CA ARG A 90 -3.86 -71.81 -34.87
C ARG A 90 -4.91 -71.62 -33.79
N PHE A 91 -4.60 -70.77 -32.83
CA PHE A 91 -5.52 -70.31 -31.77
C PHE A 91 -6.08 -69.00 -32.14
N VAL A 92 -7.40 -68.81 -32.12
CA VAL A 92 -8.07 -67.53 -32.44
C VAL A 92 -8.91 -67.14 -31.22
N THR A 93 -8.69 -65.90 -30.75
CA THR A 93 -9.43 -65.34 -29.65
C THR A 93 -10.02 -63.99 -30.02
N SER A 94 -11.21 -63.71 -29.55
CA SER A 94 -11.85 -62.39 -29.76
C SER A 94 -11.23 -61.34 -28.89
N LEU A 95 -10.97 -60.18 -29.47
CA LEU A 95 -10.50 -59.00 -28.73
C LEU A 95 -11.65 -58.16 -28.14
N LYS A 96 -12.90 -58.67 -28.20
CA LYS A 96 -14.08 -57.95 -27.69
C LYS A 96 -13.93 -57.44 -26.26
N VAL A 97 -13.48 -58.30 -25.34
CA VAL A 97 -13.32 -57.95 -23.92
C VAL A 97 -12.26 -56.86 -23.74
N ILE A 98 -11.17 -56.92 -24.55
CA ILE A 98 -10.10 -55.90 -24.51
C ILE A 98 -10.62 -54.58 -25.05
N ASP A 99 -11.33 -54.55 -26.19
CA ASP A 99 -11.90 -53.36 -26.78
C ASP A 99 -12.94 -52.71 -25.86
N GLU A 100 -13.79 -53.50 -25.22
CA GLU A 100 -14.75 -53.00 -24.22
C GLU A 100 -14.06 -52.42 -23.00
N SER A 101 -12.99 -53.07 -22.50
CA SER A 101 -12.19 -52.55 -21.39
C SER A 101 -11.50 -51.26 -21.76
N ILE A 102 -10.90 -51.15 -22.95
CA ILE A 102 -10.26 -49.94 -23.44
C ILE A 102 -11.28 -48.80 -23.57
N THR A 103 -12.45 -49.07 -24.14
CA THR A 103 -13.51 -48.08 -24.30
C THR A 103 -13.98 -47.53 -22.95
N THR A 104 -14.15 -48.43 -21.96
CA THR A 104 -14.53 -48.03 -20.60
C THR A 104 -13.45 -47.17 -19.94
N ILE A 105 -12.19 -47.57 -20.04
CA ILE A 105 -11.06 -46.82 -19.47
C ILE A 105 -10.94 -45.46 -20.15
N VAL A 106 -11.00 -45.37 -21.47
CA VAL A 106 -10.95 -44.12 -22.23
C VAL A 106 -12.11 -43.21 -21.85
N GLY A 107 -13.33 -43.75 -21.74
CA GLY A 107 -14.52 -43.04 -21.28
C GLY A 107 -14.31 -42.41 -19.88
N PHE A 108 -13.74 -43.17 -18.95
CA PHE A 108 -13.44 -42.72 -17.61
C PHE A 108 -12.41 -41.56 -17.61
N PHE A 109 -11.34 -41.67 -18.41
CA PHE A 109 -10.36 -40.59 -18.54
C PHE A 109 -10.93 -39.32 -19.19
N ILE A 110 -11.84 -39.47 -20.15
CA ILE A 110 -12.53 -38.32 -20.76
C ILE A 110 -13.36 -37.58 -19.71
N ILE A 111 -14.13 -38.31 -18.90
CA ILE A 111 -14.95 -37.71 -17.83
C ILE A 111 -14.09 -36.95 -16.83
N ILE A 112 -12.99 -37.58 -16.35
CA ILE A 112 -12.05 -36.93 -15.43
C ILE A 112 -11.48 -35.65 -16.07
N SER A 113 -11.06 -35.70 -17.33
CA SER A 113 -10.50 -34.55 -18.03
C SER A 113 -11.51 -33.38 -18.13
N ILE A 114 -12.77 -33.68 -18.39
CA ILE A 114 -13.85 -32.69 -18.41
C ILE A 114 -14.04 -32.06 -17.02
N ILE A 115 -14.05 -32.85 -15.95
CA ILE A 115 -14.20 -32.37 -14.57
C ILE A 115 -13.04 -31.43 -14.21
N VAL A 116 -11.80 -31.83 -14.49
CA VAL A 116 -10.62 -31.02 -14.24
C VAL A 116 -10.68 -29.69 -15.00
N LEU A 117 -11.12 -29.72 -16.25
CA LEU A 117 -11.27 -28.51 -17.07
C LEU A 117 -12.32 -27.56 -16.50
N ILE A 118 -13.47 -28.08 -16.07
CA ILE A 118 -14.54 -27.30 -15.43
C ILE A 118 -14.03 -26.65 -14.13
N ILE A 119 -13.36 -27.41 -13.28
CA ILE A 119 -12.76 -26.90 -12.04
C ILE A 119 -11.76 -25.80 -12.35
N GLY A 120 -10.89 -25.97 -13.34
CA GLY A 120 -9.92 -24.96 -13.77
C GLY A 120 -10.57 -23.66 -14.24
N ILE A 121 -11.67 -23.77 -15.01
CA ILE A 121 -12.44 -22.59 -15.43
C ILE A 121 -13.05 -21.87 -14.22
N ILE A 122 -13.65 -22.59 -13.29
CA ILE A 122 -14.27 -22.00 -12.09
C ILE A 122 -13.22 -21.27 -11.26
N ILE A 123 -12.07 -21.90 -10.98
CA ILE A 123 -10.97 -21.28 -10.23
C ILE A 123 -10.48 -20.02 -10.96
N SER A 124 -10.28 -20.09 -12.28
CA SER A 124 -9.85 -18.95 -13.09
C SER A 124 -10.83 -17.77 -13.00
N LEU A 125 -12.12 -18.02 -13.06
CA LEU A 125 -13.16 -16.99 -12.93
C LEU A 125 -13.17 -16.36 -11.53
N ILE A 126 -13.00 -17.16 -10.49
CA ILE A 126 -12.91 -16.68 -9.11
C ILE A 126 -11.68 -15.78 -8.95
N MET A 127 -10.51 -16.20 -9.42
CA MET A 127 -9.28 -15.41 -9.36
C MET A 127 -9.41 -14.09 -10.16
N ALA A 128 -10.00 -14.16 -11.35
CA ALA A 128 -10.21 -12.97 -12.17
C ALA A 128 -11.10 -11.93 -11.46
N ARG A 129 -12.15 -12.35 -10.78
CA ARG A 129 -13.08 -11.46 -10.09
C ARG A 129 -12.53 -10.93 -8.76
N ASN A 130 -11.85 -11.78 -7.99
CA ASN A 130 -11.46 -11.45 -6.62
C ASN A 130 -10.05 -10.84 -6.54
N ILE A 131 -9.20 -11.05 -7.53
CA ILE A 131 -7.82 -10.56 -7.51
C ILE A 131 -7.53 -9.62 -8.68
N VAL A 132 -7.73 -10.08 -9.92
CA VAL A 132 -7.30 -9.31 -11.10
C VAL A 132 -8.12 -8.05 -11.28
N THR A 133 -9.44 -8.14 -11.20
CA THR A 133 -10.33 -6.98 -11.40
C THR A 133 -10.13 -5.90 -10.35
N PRO A 134 -10.07 -6.19 -9.02
CA PRO A 134 -9.74 -5.19 -8.01
C PRO A 134 -8.37 -4.53 -8.22
N ILE A 135 -7.34 -5.30 -8.52
CA ILE A 135 -5.99 -4.74 -8.78
C ILE A 135 -6.00 -3.77 -9.97
N LEU A 136 -6.72 -4.09 -11.04
CA LEU A 136 -6.86 -3.17 -12.18
C LEU A 136 -7.58 -1.88 -11.79
N LYS A 137 -8.62 -1.96 -10.95
CA LYS A 137 -9.29 -0.76 -10.40
C LYS A 137 -8.34 0.08 -9.55
N LEU A 138 -7.60 -0.56 -8.63
CA LEU A 138 -6.59 0.13 -7.80
C LEU A 138 -5.57 0.86 -8.67
N LYS A 139 -5.06 0.21 -9.70
CA LYS A 139 -4.13 0.81 -10.68
C LYS A 139 -4.74 2.05 -11.35
N ASP A 140 -5.99 1.98 -11.78
CA ASP A 140 -6.66 3.09 -12.48
C ASP A 140 -6.95 4.26 -11.53
N THR A 141 -7.35 3.97 -10.27
CA THR A 141 -7.51 4.98 -9.21
C THR A 141 -6.18 5.64 -8.88
N ALA A 142 -5.12 4.85 -8.64
CA ALA A 142 -3.77 5.38 -8.39
C ALA A 142 -3.26 6.25 -9.54
N LYS A 143 -3.58 5.91 -10.79
CA LYS A 143 -3.23 6.73 -11.95
C LYS A 143 -3.97 8.07 -11.97
N LYS A 144 -5.24 8.11 -11.56
CA LYS A 144 -6.00 9.36 -11.42
C LYS A 144 -5.43 10.23 -10.32
N MET A 145 -5.11 9.64 -9.15
CA MET A 145 -4.44 10.31 -8.03
C MET A 145 -3.11 10.93 -8.48
N ALA A 146 -2.29 10.20 -9.23
CA ALA A 146 -1.02 10.69 -9.79
C ALA A 146 -1.19 11.85 -10.77
N ASN A 147 -2.34 11.97 -11.42
CA ASN A 147 -2.70 13.09 -12.29
C ASN A 147 -3.33 14.28 -11.54
N GLY A 148 -3.37 14.24 -10.21
CA GLY A 148 -3.88 15.32 -9.37
C GLY A 148 -5.33 15.18 -8.92
N ASP A 149 -6.05 14.14 -9.33
CA ASP A 149 -7.41 13.87 -8.82
C ASP A 149 -7.32 13.04 -7.52
N LEU A 150 -7.06 13.73 -6.41
CA LEU A 150 -6.92 13.11 -5.10
C LEU A 150 -8.27 12.79 -4.43
N SER A 151 -9.40 13.19 -5.02
CA SER A 151 -10.74 12.92 -4.48
C SER A 151 -11.20 11.48 -4.70
N GLN A 152 -10.51 10.73 -5.55
CA GLN A 152 -10.85 9.35 -5.86
C GLN A 152 -10.55 8.43 -4.67
N ARG A 153 -11.48 7.50 -4.41
CA ARG A 153 -11.32 6.46 -3.36
C ARG A 153 -11.67 5.11 -3.95
N ASN A 154 -11.00 4.09 -3.47
CA ASN A 154 -11.22 2.72 -3.93
C ASN A 154 -12.46 2.09 -3.31
N ASN A 155 -12.86 2.54 -2.12
CA ASN A 155 -14.02 2.04 -1.36
C ASN A 155 -14.06 0.50 -1.32
N SER A 156 -12.92 -0.14 -1.02
CA SER A 156 -12.81 -1.59 -1.00
C SER A 156 -13.63 -2.15 0.16
N ILE A 157 -14.46 -3.15 -0.13
CA ILE A 157 -15.22 -3.90 0.87
C ILE A 157 -14.47 -5.20 1.25
N SER A 158 -13.40 -5.53 0.53
CA SER A 158 -12.61 -6.76 0.79
C SER A 158 -11.78 -6.61 2.05
N LYS A 159 -11.73 -7.70 2.84
CA LYS A 159 -10.92 -7.77 4.07
C LYS A 159 -9.61 -8.54 3.87
N ASP A 160 -9.25 -8.83 2.63
CA ASP A 160 -8.01 -9.48 2.25
C ASP A 160 -6.86 -8.49 2.03
N GLU A 161 -5.72 -8.98 1.56
CA GLU A 161 -4.52 -8.18 1.29
C GLU A 161 -4.77 -7.11 0.21
N VAL A 162 -5.67 -7.38 -0.74
CA VAL A 162 -6.05 -6.42 -1.77
C VAL A 162 -6.89 -5.29 -1.17
N GLY A 163 -7.76 -5.61 -0.22
CA GLY A 163 -8.51 -4.62 0.56
C GLY A 163 -7.59 -3.74 1.39
N GLN A 164 -6.62 -4.32 2.12
CA GLN A 164 -5.64 -3.56 2.89
C GLN A 164 -4.80 -2.62 2.01
N LEU A 165 -4.45 -3.06 0.80
CA LEU A 165 -3.75 -2.21 -0.18
C LEU A 165 -4.64 -1.04 -0.63
N ALA A 166 -5.93 -1.28 -0.85
CA ALA A 166 -6.89 -0.23 -1.20
C ALA A 166 -7.01 0.82 -0.09
N ASP A 167 -7.17 0.38 1.16
CA ASP A 167 -7.26 1.26 2.32
C ASP A 167 -5.98 2.09 2.51
N THR A 168 -4.82 1.48 2.28
CA THR A 168 -3.52 2.19 2.34
C THR A 168 -3.41 3.26 1.25
N LEU A 169 -3.86 2.98 0.02
CA LEU A 169 -3.90 3.96 -1.06
C LEU A 169 -4.87 5.09 -0.77
N ASP A 170 -6.04 4.79 -0.20
CA ASP A 170 -7.04 5.78 0.16
C ASP A 170 -6.52 6.69 1.29
N PHE A 171 -5.84 6.13 2.29
CA PHE A 171 -5.15 6.90 3.34
C PHE A 171 -4.05 7.81 2.75
N MET A 172 -3.24 7.28 1.83
CA MET A 172 -2.20 8.10 1.15
C MET A 172 -2.83 9.26 0.35
N ALA A 173 -3.96 9.01 -0.33
CA ALA A 173 -4.68 10.04 -1.07
C ALA A 173 -5.20 11.14 -0.14
N GLU A 174 -5.77 10.76 1.00
CA GLU A 174 -6.25 11.70 2.02
C GLU A 174 -5.13 12.58 2.57
N GLU A 175 -3.99 11.99 2.91
CA GLU A 175 -2.81 12.71 3.36
C GLU A 175 -2.28 13.70 2.31
N LEU A 176 -2.26 13.28 1.02
CA LEU A 176 -1.84 14.13 -0.07
C LEU A 176 -2.83 15.27 -0.32
N GLU A 177 -4.13 15.00 -0.27
CA GLU A 177 -5.20 16.00 -0.41
C GLU A 177 -5.10 17.07 0.67
N GLN A 178 -4.96 16.66 1.94
CA GLN A 178 -4.76 17.57 3.07
C GLN A 178 -3.50 18.45 2.89
N ARG A 179 -2.40 17.86 2.43
CA ARG A 179 -1.17 18.61 2.16
C ARG A 179 -1.34 19.62 1.03
N GLU A 180 -2.06 19.25 -0.02
CA GLU A 180 -2.31 20.15 -1.15
C GLU A 180 -3.26 21.28 -0.76
N GLU A 181 -4.31 20.99 0.01
CA GLU A 181 -5.20 21.99 0.56
C GLU A 181 -4.45 22.97 1.48
N MET A 182 -3.61 22.45 2.40
CA MET A 182 -2.76 23.30 3.24
C MET A 182 -1.84 24.19 2.40
N LYS A 183 -1.23 23.67 1.34
CA LYS A 183 -0.37 24.46 0.43
C LYS A 183 -1.16 25.56 -0.29
N ASN A 184 -2.36 25.25 -0.76
CA ASN A 184 -3.20 26.21 -1.47
C ASN A 184 -3.72 27.31 -0.53
N ASN A 185 -4.14 26.94 0.68
CA ASN A 185 -4.53 27.88 1.72
C ASN A 185 -3.37 28.77 2.14
N PHE A 186 -2.15 28.21 2.23
CA PHE A 186 -0.92 28.95 2.48
C PHE A 186 -0.68 30.02 1.40
N ILE A 187 -0.66 29.64 0.12
CA ILE A 187 -0.41 30.57 -0.98
C ILE A 187 -1.48 31.68 -1.01
N SER A 188 -2.73 31.32 -0.81
CA SER A 188 -3.86 32.27 -0.77
C SER A 188 -3.72 33.28 0.37
N SER A 189 -3.45 32.79 1.60
CA SER A 189 -3.30 33.60 2.80
C SER A 189 -2.13 34.58 2.65
N ILE A 190 -0.95 34.10 2.22
CA ILE A 190 0.23 34.93 1.98
C ILE A 190 -0.07 36.00 0.94
N SER A 191 -0.68 35.65 -0.18
CA SER A 191 -1.00 36.60 -1.23
C SER A 191 -1.87 37.73 -0.72
N HIS A 192 -2.81 37.42 0.16
CA HIS A 192 -3.67 38.43 0.79
C HIS A 192 -2.91 39.31 1.76
N GLU A 193 -2.08 38.72 2.62
CA GLU A 193 -1.31 39.43 3.64
C GLU A 193 -0.20 40.33 3.04
N LEU A 194 0.40 39.94 1.91
CA LEU A 194 1.37 40.74 1.18
C LEU A 194 0.71 41.91 0.42
N ARG A 195 -0.51 41.68 -0.12
CA ARG A 195 -1.19 42.69 -0.93
C ARG A 195 -1.57 43.93 -0.12
N THR A 196 -1.99 43.74 1.13
CA THR A 196 -2.46 44.84 2.00
C THR A 196 -1.37 45.90 2.26
N PRO A 197 -0.18 45.54 2.82
CA PRO A 197 0.89 46.50 3.05
C PRO A 197 1.44 47.11 1.74
N LEU A 198 1.55 46.31 0.67
CA LEU A 198 1.96 46.80 -0.63
C LEU A 198 0.99 47.84 -1.19
N THR A 199 -0.31 47.67 -0.97
CA THR A 199 -1.33 48.63 -1.39
C THR A 199 -1.23 49.91 -0.57
N ALA A 200 -0.99 49.83 0.74
CA ALA A 200 -0.78 50.97 1.61
C ALA A 200 0.48 51.75 1.21
N ILE A 201 1.62 51.06 1.05
CA ILE A 201 2.87 51.67 0.57
C ILE A 201 2.66 52.41 -0.77
N LYS A 202 2.03 51.70 -1.74
CA LYS A 202 1.75 52.29 -3.06
C LYS A 202 0.84 53.51 -2.95
N GLY A 203 -0.20 53.45 -2.11
CA GLY A 203 -1.10 54.59 -1.88
C GLY A 203 -0.35 55.81 -1.33
N TRP A 204 0.47 55.58 -0.31
CA TRP A 204 1.26 56.68 0.27
C TRP A 204 2.31 57.22 -0.70
N VAL A 205 3.01 56.41 -1.45
CA VAL A 205 3.94 56.84 -2.49
C VAL A 205 3.25 57.76 -3.51
N ILE A 206 2.01 57.41 -3.93
CA ILE A 206 1.24 58.24 -4.85
C ILE A 206 0.84 59.59 -4.18
N THR A 207 0.38 59.52 -2.91
CA THR A 207 -0.01 60.73 -2.15
C THR A 207 1.19 61.67 -1.90
N LEU A 208 2.37 61.11 -1.59
CA LEU A 208 3.58 61.89 -1.33
C LEU A 208 4.23 62.46 -2.60
N ASN A 209 3.82 61.98 -3.79
CA ASN A 209 4.32 62.51 -5.07
C ASN A 209 3.54 63.75 -5.56
N ASP A 210 2.70 64.36 -4.71
CA ASP A 210 2.02 65.60 -5.02
C ASP A 210 2.87 66.82 -4.51
N ASP A 211 3.15 67.75 -5.39
CA ASP A 211 3.96 68.93 -5.09
C ASP A 211 3.37 69.83 -3.99
N ASN A 212 2.08 69.69 -3.67
CA ASN A 212 1.40 70.48 -2.63
C ASN A 212 1.30 69.75 -1.28
N THR A 213 1.98 68.59 -1.10
CA THR A 213 1.92 67.85 0.15
C THR A 213 2.58 68.58 1.29
N ASP A 214 1.87 68.85 2.37
CA ASP A 214 2.39 69.50 3.56
C ASP A 214 3.41 68.64 4.32
N LYS A 215 4.23 69.23 5.17
CA LYS A 215 5.32 68.55 5.90
C LYS A 215 4.79 67.50 6.90
N GLU A 216 3.63 67.71 7.43
CA GLU A 216 3.02 66.76 8.42
C GLU A 216 2.54 65.48 7.71
N THR A 217 1.87 65.62 6.57
CA THR A 217 1.48 64.51 5.68
C THR A 217 2.70 63.77 5.13
N LEU A 218 3.79 64.48 4.73
CA LEU A 218 5.05 63.88 4.32
C LEU A 218 5.62 62.98 5.43
N LYS A 219 5.71 63.51 6.66
CA LYS A 219 6.23 62.73 7.80
C LYS A 219 5.37 61.51 8.09
N LEU A 220 4.05 61.67 8.16
CA LEU A 220 3.11 60.57 8.38
C LEU A 220 3.22 59.49 7.31
N GLY A 221 3.33 59.91 6.04
CA GLY A 221 3.45 58.98 4.92
C GLY A 221 4.73 58.16 4.96
N PHE A 222 5.88 58.79 5.25
CA PHE A 222 7.13 58.06 5.42
C PHE A 222 7.11 57.12 6.62
N ASP A 223 6.55 57.54 7.78
CA ASP A 223 6.40 56.69 8.97
C ASP A 223 5.54 55.45 8.67
N ILE A 224 4.50 55.60 7.85
CA ILE A 224 3.64 54.46 7.47
C ILE A 224 4.36 53.53 6.49
N ILE A 225 5.08 54.12 5.48
CA ILE A 225 5.85 53.30 4.53
C ILE A 225 6.93 52.48 5.27
N GLU A 226 7.64 53.08 6.21
CA GLU A 226 8.66 52.43 7.03
C GLU A 226 8.03 51.28 7.81
N LYS A 227 6.94 51.50 8.55
CA LYS A 227 6.22 50.48 9.32
C LYS A 227 5.73 49.30 8.46
N GLU A 228 5.16 49.61 7.29
CA GLU A 228 4.66 48.53 6.41
C GLU A 228 5.81 47.76 5.74
N THR A 229 6.96 48.42 5.50
CA THR A 229 8.18 47.75 5.00
C THR A 229 8.78 46.81 6.05
N ASP A 230 8.87 47.28 7.31
CA ASP A 230 9.32 46.42 8.42
C ASP A 230 8.38 45.22 8.65
N ARG A 231 7.08 45.47 8.56
CA ARG A 231 6.07 44.40 8.62
C ARG A 231 6.25 43.39 7.52
N LEU A 232 6.50 43.80 6.27
CA LEU A 232 6.77 42.92 5.14
C LEU A 232 8.04 42.09 5.36
N SER A 233 9.11 42.73 5.87
CA SER A 233 10.36 42.04 6.18
C SER A 233 10.18 40.95 7.21
N GLY A 234 9.49 41.24 8.31
CA GLY A 234 9.14 40.25 9.33
C GLY A 234 8.32 39.11 8.77
N MET A 235 7.34 39.39 7.90
CA MET A 235 6.51 38.37 7.25
C MET A 235 7.35 37.46 6.33
N VAL A 236 8.31 37.97 5.60
CA VAL A 236 9.23 37.17 4.76
C VAL A 236 10.07 36.25 5.63
N GLU A 237 10.57 36.70 6.78
CA GLU A 237 11.30 35.85 7.73
C GLU A 237 10.42 34.73 8.28
N GLU A 238 9.18 35.01 8.69
CA GLU A 238 8.20 33.99 9.13
C GLU A 238 7.94 32.97 8.04
N LEU A 239 7.82 33.38 6.77
CA LEU A 239 7.61 32.49 5.64
C LEU A 239 8.80 31.58 5.36
N LEU A 240 10.04 32.12 5.46
CA LEU A 240 11.25 31.34 5.29
C LEU A 240 11.38 30.27 6.40
N ASP A 241 11.09 30.66 7.63
CA ASP A 241 11.08 29.72 8.76
C ASP A 241 10.01 28.65 8.62
N PHE A 242 8.81 29.02 8.19
CA PHE A 242 7.74 28.09 7.90
C PHE A 242 8.11 27.11 6.76
N SER A 243 8.73 27.58 5.69
CA SER A 243 9.21 26.75 4.58
C SER A 243 10.26 25.72 5.04
N ARG A 244 11.13 26.11 5.98
CA ARG A 244 12.11 25.18 6.59
C ARG A 244 11.44 24.14 7.47
N LEU A 245 10.38 24.51 8.19
CA LEU A 245 9.56 23.62 9.01
C LEU A 245 8.83 22.55 8.21
N ILE A 246 8.13 22.94 7.13
CA ILE A 246 7.38 21.97 6.30
C ILE A 246 8.30 20.91 5.69
N ASN A 247 9.52 21.28 5.35
CA ASN A 247 10.48 20.37 4.71
C ASN A 247 11.24 19.47 5.72
N ASN A 248 10.85 19.42 7.00
CA ASN A 248 11.56 18.70 8.06
C ASN A 248 13.08 18.97 8.07
N ARG A 249 13.50 20.18 7.71
CA ARG A 249 14.91 20.57 7.60
C ARG A 249 15.42 21.36 8.80
N ILE A 250 14.63 21.40 9.88
CA ILE A 250 15.07 22.02 11.13
C ILE A 250 15.79 20.97 11.96
N THR A 251 17.09 21.14 12.09
CA THR A 251 17.91 20.48 13.09
C THR A 251 18.07 21.41 14.27
N LEU A 252 17.73 20.95 15.48
CA LEU A 252 17.91 21.74 16.69
C LEU A 252 19.40 21.79 17.09
N ASN A 253 19.90 22.98 17.37
CA ASN A 253 21.20 23.17 18.00
C ASN A 253 21.02 23.36 19.51
N LYS A 254 20.84 22.28 20.26
CA LYS A 254 20.59 22.32 21.69
C LYS A 254 21.87 22.67 22.44
N GLN A 255 21.76 23.61 23.37
CA GLN A 255 22.84 24.06 24.25
C GLN A 255 22.34 24.09 25.70
N LEU A 256 23.22 23.83 26.64
CA LEU A 256 22.92 23.98 28.06
C LEU A 256 22.89 25.46 28.41
N ILE A 257 21.79 25.98 28.90
CA ILE A 257 21.59 27.40 29.22
C ILE A 257 21.04 27.56 30.63
N SER A 258 21.38 28.64 31.27
CA SER A 258 20.79 29.11 32.54
C SER A 258 19.36 29.62 32.26
N ILE A 259 18.39 29.12 32.99
CA ILE A 259 16.99 29.63 32.91
C ILE A 259 16.92 31.08 33.36
N ARG A 260 17.74 31.49 34.32
CA ARG A 260 17.85 32.88 34.77
C ARG A 260 18.20 33.79 33.61
N ASP A 261 19.32 33.52 32.91
CA ASP A 261 19.80 34.36 31.82
C ASP A 261 18.78 34.41 30.67
N PHE A 262 18.10 33.32 30.43
CA PHE A 262 17.05 33.22 29.42
C PHE A 262 15.82 34.08 29.81
N ALA A 263 15.38 34.00 31.05
CA ALA A 263 14.27 34.82 31.55
C ALA A 263 14.61 36.33 31.53
N GLU A 264 15.81 36.71 31.96
CA GLU A 264 16.28 38.10 31.88
C GLU A 264 16.35 38.60 30.43
N TYR A 265 16.80 37.77 29.49
CA TYR A 265 16.78 38.14 28.08
C TYR A 265 15.35 38.42 27.57
N ILE A 266 14.38 37.53 27.89
CA ILE A 266 12.99 37.70 27.47
C ILE A 266 12.39 38.95 28.06
N ASP A 267 12.65 39.22 29.34
CA ASP A 267 12.19 40.45 30.00
C ASP A 267 12.74 41.71 29.30
N LEU A 268 14.08 41.77 29.12
CA LEU A 268 14.75 42.91 28.49
C LEU A 268 14.25 43.14 27.05
N TYR A 269 14.02 42.05 26.30
CA TYR A 269 13.61 42.12 24.90
C TYR A 269 12.15 42.59 24.73
N MET A 270 11.23 42.10 25.57
CA MET A 270 9.79 42.31 25.43
C MET A 270 9.29 43.56 26.19
N ARG A 271 10.00 44.04 27.20
CA ARG A 271 9.60 45.16 28.03
C ARG A 271 9.43 46.49 27.27
N PRO A 272 10.30 46.92 26.33
CA PRO A 272 10.08 48.14 25.58
C PRO A 272 8.80 48.12 24.71
N ARG A 273 8.40 46.93 24.26
CA ARG A 273 7.14 46.78 23.51
C ARG A 273 5.95 46.85 24.44
N ALA A 274 5.99 46.17 25.59
CA ALA A 274 4.93 46.23 26.59
C ALA A 274 4.67 47.69 27.04
N GLU A 275 5.73 48.48 27.29
CA GLU A 275 5.62 49.89 27.65
C GLU A 275 4.97 50.74 26.54
N ARG A 276 5.37 50.51 25.27
CA ARG A 276 4.80 51.20 24.10
C ARG A 276 3.31 50.89 23.91
N GLU A 277 2.91 49.63 24.18
CA GLU A 277 1.54 49.18 24.04
C GLU A 277 0.72 49.40 25.33
N HIS A 278 1.32 49.97 26.38
CA HIS A 278 0.72 50.21 27.70
C HIS A 278 0.19 48.96 28.38
N ILE A 279 0.95 47.84 28.31
CA ILE A 279 0.65 46.56 28.92
C ILE A 279 1.53 46.36 30.15
N ASN A 280 0.92 45.87 31.26
CA ASN A 280 1.65 45.48 32.46
C ASN A 280 2.30 44.13 32.23
N PHE A 281 3.62 44.11 32.02
CA PHE A 281 4.37 42.88 31.71
C PHE A 281 5.23 42.45 32.90
N TYR A 282 5.06 41.16 33.28
CA TYR A 282 5.74 40.56 34.42
C TYR A 282 6.48 39.31 34.02
N VAL A 283 7.72 39.13 34.47
CA VAL A 283 8.51 37.92 34.25
C VAL A 283 8.93 37.35 35.61
N TYR A 284 8.59 36.11 35.89
CA TYR A 284 8.91 35.44 37.11
C TYR A 284 9.82 34.23 36.84
N ASN A 285 10.99 34.21 37.49
CA ASN A 285 11.87 33.05 37.47
C ASN A 285 11.72 32.25 38.77
N ASN A 286 10.90 31.20 38.77
CA ASN A 286 10.72 30.30 39.90
C ASN A 286 11.63 29.05 39.78
N ALA A 287 12.37 28.89 38.67
CA ALA A 287 13.31 27.80 38.45
C ALA A 287 14.72 28.08 39.05
N GLY A 288 14.98 29.31 39.48
CA GLY A 288 16.24 29.70 40.07
C GLY A 288 17.44 29.63 39.11
N GLU A 289 18.49 28.95 39.50
CA GLU A 289 19.71 28.74 38.74
C GLU A 289 19.70 27.45 37.88
N ALA A 290 18.53 26.86 37.65
CA ALA A 290 18.46 25.60 36.90
C ALA A 290 18.94 25.82 35.44
N GLU A 291 19.59 24.77 34.92
CA GLU A 291 20.07 24.74 33.53
C GLU A 291 19.28 23.70 32.72
N PHE A 292 18.98 24.05 31.45
CA PHE A 292 18.27 23.17 30.53
C PHE A 292 18.91 23.14 29.16
N SER A 293 18.86 21.97 28.49
CA SER A 293 19.38 21.79 27.13
C SER A 293 18.31 22.08 26.11
N ILE A 294 18.37 23.27 25.49
CA ILE A 294 17.43 23.74 24.47
C ILE A 294 18.16 24.46 23.33
N ASP A 295 17.50 24.54 22.16
CA ASP A 295 17.93 25.48 21.12
C ASP A 295 17.45 26.89 21.49
N VAL A 296 18.39 27.72 21.92
CA VAL A 296 18.12 29.08 22.45
C VAL A 296 17.41 29.96 21.44
N ASN A 297 17.85 29.90 20.18
CA ASN A 297 17.30 30.80 19.16
C ASN A 297 15.87 30.39 18.80
N ARG A 298 15.62 29.09 18.69
CA ARG A 298 14.27 28.56 18.45
C ARG A 298 13.35 28.78 19.64
N MET A 299 13.85 28.64 20.86
CA MET A 299 13.03 28.89 22.05
C MET A 299 12.72 30.40 22.22
N LYS A 300 13.66 31.29 21.89
CA LYS A 300 13.38 32.73 21.80
C LYS A 300 12.25 33.00 20.82
N GLN A 301 12.30 32.40 19.64
CA GLN A 301 11.26 32.53 18.62
C GLN A 301 9.88 32.05 19.15
N VAL A 302 9.83 30.90 19.84
CA VAL A 302 8.60 30.40 20.48
C VAL A 302 8.02 31.42 21.44
N LEU A 303 8.85 31.92 22.38
CA LEU A 303 8.36 32.85 23.41
C LEU A 303 7.95 34.20 22.83
N ILE A 304 8.72 34.74 21.87
CA ILE A 304 8.34 35.97 21.18
C ILE A 304 6.97 35.80 20.51
N ASN A 305 6.76 34.72 19.76
CA ASN A 305 5.46 34.46 19.10
C ASN A 305 4.30 34.36 20.10
N VAL A 306 4.52 33.67 21.21
CA VAL A 306 3.48 33.50 22.23
C VAL A 306 3.20 34.81 22.98
N ILE A 307 4.23 35.52 23.39
CA ILE A 307 4.08 36.81 24.13
C ILE A 307 3.50 37.88 23.22
N ASP A 308 3.91 37.94 21.94
CA ASP A 308 3.35 38.87 20.96
C ASP A 308 1.84 38.65 20.76
N ASN A 309 1.39 37.38 20.75
CA ASN A 309 -0.03 37.08 20.74
C ASN A 309 -0.71 37.57 22.03
N ALA A 310 -0.10 37.30 23.18
CA ALA A 310 -0.63 37.78 24.47
C ALA A 310 -0.79 39.32 24.48
N PHE A 311 0.23 40.08 24.05
CA PHE A 311 0.13 41.53 23.95
C PHE A 311 -0.96 41.99 22.98
N LYS A 312 -1.02 41.37 21.79
CA LYS A 312 -1.99 41.75 20.76
C LYS A 312 -3.45 41.60 21.19
N PHE A 313 -3.74 40.57 21.99
CA PHE A 313 -5.10 40.25 22.42
C PHE A 313 -5.45 40.80 23.80
N THR A 314 -4.50 41.45 24.47
CA THR A 314 -4.69 42.14 25.75
C THR A 314 -5.00 43.63 25.52
N GLN A 315 -5.97 44.14 26.24
CA GLN A 315 -6.31 45.58 26.17
C GLN A 315 -5.22 46.41 26.86
N GLN A 316 -5.15 47.70 26.53
CA GLN A 316 -4.28 48.64 27.25
C GLN A 316 -4.54 48.57 28.76
N GLN A 317 -3.48 48.66 29.56
CA GLN A 317 -3.47 48.46 31.03
C GLN A 317 -3.79 47.03 31.49
N GLY A 318 -3.95 46.07 30.55
CA GLY A 318 -4.06 44.66 30.88
C GLY A 318 -2.74 44.05 31.37
N ASN A 319 -2.79 42.83 31.80
CA ASN A 319 -1.66 42.12 32.41
C ASN A 319 -1.24 40.93 31.55
N VAL A 320 0.06 40.82 31.32
CA VAL A 320 0.69 39.62 30.71
C VAL A 320 1.84 39.19 31.61
N SER A 321 1.85 37.90 31.96
CA SER A 321 2.90 37.33 32.81
C SER A 321 3.56 36.13 32.12
N VAL A 322 4.86 35.99 32.32
CA VAL A 322 5.67 34.84 31.91
C VAL A 322 6.30 34.23 33.16
N GLU A 323 6.05 32.97 33.39
CA GLU A 323 6.59 32.23 34.53
C GLU A 323 7.49 31.09 34.06
N PHE A 324 8.70 31.06 34.53
CA PHE A 324 9.66 29.97 34.31
C PHE A 324 9.75 29.09 35.54
N ASN A 325 9.40 27.82 35.37
CA ASN A 325 9.31 26.86 36.47
C ASN A 325 10.07 25.56 36.10
N THR A 326 10.49 24.82 37.11
CA THR A 326 10.94 23.45 36.98
C THR A 326 10.04 22.56 37.85
N LEU A 327 9.54 21.48 37.28
CA LEU A 327 8.76 20.50 38.01
C LEU A 327 9.30 19.11 37.67
N GLU A 328 9.80 18.40 38.70
CA GLU A 328 10.54 17.16 38.52
C GLU A 328 11.72 17.38 37.52
N ASP A 329 11.70 16.67 36.40
CA ASP A 329 12.73 16.81 35.35
C ASP A 329 12.20 17.60 34.10
N ASN A 330 11.15 18.39 34.27
CA ASN A 330 10.60 19.19 33.18
C ASN A 330 10.84 20.67 33.36
N PHE A 331 11.17 21.35 32.25
CA PHE A 331 11.16 22.80 32.17
C PHE A 331 9.78 23.28 31.72
N ILE A 332 9.14 24.10 32.53
CA ILE A 332 7.78 24.60 32.28
C ILE A 332 7.78 26.10 32.15
N ILE A 333 7.28 26.60 31.03
CA ILE A 333 7.07 28.02 30.80
C ILE A 333 5.57 28.25 30.67
N LYS A 334 5.03 29.20 31.46
CA LYS A 334 3.65 29.62 31.39
C LYS A 334 3.59 31.06 30.92
N VAL A 335 2.84 31.34 29.88
CA VAL A 335 2.50 32.69 29.42
C VAL A 335 1.02 32.88 29.63
N LYS A 336 0.65 33.87 30.44
CA LYS A 336 -0.74 34.13 30.81
C LYS A 336 -1.07 35.59 30.54
N ASP A 337 -2.21 35.81 29.90
CA ASP A 337 -2.82 37.10 29.66
C ASP A 337 -4.23 37.20 30.26
N ASN A 338 -4.75 38.41 30.44
CA ASN A 338 -6.13 38.70 30.78
C ASN A 338 -6.87 39.38 29.61
N GLY A 339 -6.58 38.95 28.41
CA GLY A 339 -7.14 39.48 27.16
C GLY A 339 -8.54 38.96 26.85
N CYS A 340 -8.91 38.99 25.56
CA CYS A 340 -10.25 38.61 25.12
C CYS A 340 -10.54 37.09 25.22
N GLY A 341 -9.52 36.25 25.42
CA GLY A 341 -9.65 34.81 25.44
C GLY A 341 -10.01 34.19 24.09
N ILE A 342 -10.17 32.87 24.07
CA ILE A 342 -10.45 32.05 22.89
C ILE A 342 -11.75 31.28 23.15
N ALA A 343 -12.63 31.23 22.16
CA ALA A 343 -13.87 30.45 22.26
C ALA A 343 -13.55 28.93 22.34
N PRO A 344 -14.31 28.13 23.10
CA PRO A 344 -14.02 26.71 23.30
C PRO A 344 -13.91 25.88 22.01
N ASP A 345 -14.69 26.21 20.99
CA ASP A 345 -14.71 25.58 19.67
C ASP A 345 -13.54 26.00 18.76
N GLU A 346 -12.78 27.01 19.16
CA GLU A 346 -11.59 27.49 18.45
C GLU A 346 -10.27 27.03 19.09
N ILE A 347 -10.26 26.56 20.36
CA ILE A 347 -9.02 26.24 21.10
C ILE A 347 -8.17 25.19 20.38
N ASP A 348 -8.77 24.16 19.83
CA ASP A 348 -8.04 23.11 19.09
C ASP A 348 -7.56 23.62 17.73
N LYS A 349 -8.31 24.52 17.12
CA LYS A 349 -8.02 25.08 15.78
C LYS A 349 -6.93 26.13 15.77
N VAL A 350 -6.74 26.89 16.87
CA VAL A 350 -5.73 27.97 16.91
C VAL A 350 -4.29 27.47 16.79
N LYS A 351 -4.06 26.16 16.94
CA LYS A 351 -2.78 25.49 16.64
C LYS A 351 -2.65 25.08 15.18
N GLU A 352 -3.75 25.03 14.44
CA GLU A 352 -3.73 24.67 13.04
C GLU A 352 -3.02 25.76 12.23
N LYS A 353 -2.28 25.35 11.23
CA LYS A 353 -1.55 26.25 10.35
C LYS A 353 -2.52 27.15 9.59
N PHE A 354 -2.27 28.46 9.59
CA PHE A 354 -3.10 29.49 8.92
C PHE A 354 -4.49 29.74 9.51
N TYR A 355 -4.79 29.13 10.64
CA TYR A 355 -6.03 29.41 11.31
C TYR A 355 -6.00 30.82 11.92
N LYS A 356 -7.06 31.59 11.70
CA LYS A 356 -7.27 32.91 12.30
C LYS A 356 -8.58 32.83 13.09
N GLY A 357 -8.49 33.03 14.39
CA GLY A 357 -9.70 33.17 15.21
C GLY A 357 -10.54 34.38 14.76
N SER A 358 -11.80 34.35 15.10
CA SER A 358 -12.80 35.39 14.73
C SER A 358 -12.41 36.82 15.15
N ASN A 359 -11.51 36.97 16.12
CA ASN A 359 -11.02 38.27 16.66
C ASN A 359 -9.64 38.70 16.14
N ALA A 360 -9.07 38.00 15.16
CA ALA A 360 -7.70 38.27 14.70
C ALA A 360 -7.66 39.32 13.61
N ASN A 361 -7.34 40.58 13.99
CA ASN A 361 -6.84 41.57 13.07
C ASN A 361 -5.37 41.32 12.81
N SER A 362 -5.07 40.77 11.62
CA SER A 362 -3.75 40.59 11.00
C SER A 362 -2.65 39.83 11.78
N ASN A 363 -2.26 38.74 11.23
CA ASN A 363 -0.96 38.08 11.08
C ASN A 363 -1.22 36.77 10.34
N ALA A 364 -0.25 36.19 9.67
CA ALA A 364 -0.43 35.03 8.78
C ALA A 364 -1.02 33.75 9.44
N GLY A 365 -1.30 33.76 10.75
CA GLY A 365 -1.80 32.60 11.51
C GLY A 365 -0.73 31.47 11.61
N ILE A 366 0.54 31.85 11.53
CA ILE A 366 1.66 30.88 11.47
C ILE A 366 2.39 30.81 12.80
N GLY A 367 2.44 31.91 13.58
CA GLY A 367 3.30 32.02 14.77
C GLY A 367 3.08 30.94 15.81
N LEU A 368 1.81 30.62 16.13
CA LEU A 368 1.49 29.59 17.14
C LEU A 368 1.76 28.16 16.64
N SER A 369 1.52 27.91 15.36
CA SER A 369 1.84 26.61 14.74
C SER A 369 3.36 26.38 14.62
N ILE A 370 4.15 27.43 14.38
CA ILE A 370 5.62 27.37 14.45
C ILE A 370 6.06 27.08 15.88
N ALA A 371 5.46 27.74 16.88
CA ALA A 371 5.77 27.50 18.28
C ALA A 371 5.50 26.07 18.69
N ASP A 372 4.33 25.51 18.34
CA ASP A 372 3.97 24.12 18.66
C ASP A 372 4.95 23.13 18.00
N GLU A 373 5.33 23.32 16.74
CA GLU A 373 6.27 22.46 16.03
C GLU A 373 7.69 22.53 16.62
N ILE A 374 8.19 23.72 16.98
CA ILE A 374 9.50 23.85 17.64
C ILE A 374 9.49 23.13 18.99
N ILE A 375 8.42 23.25 19.76
CA ILE A 375 8.26 22.56 21.05
C ILE A 375 8.21 21.05 20.83
N ARG A 376 7.50 20.56 19.82
CA ARG A 376 7.48 19.15 19.45
C ARG A 376 8.85 18.61 19.07
N LEU A 377 9.65 19.39 18.32
CA LEU A 377 11.04 19.02 18.03
C LEU A 377 11.93 18.95 19.29
N HIS A 378 11.60 19.70 20.35
CA HIS A 378 12.22 19.58 21.67
C HIS A 378 11.70 18.41 22.50
N ASN A 379 10.82 17.54 21.94
CA ASN A 379 10.08 16.47 22.63
C ASN A 379 9.15 17.02 23.73
N GLY A 380 8.75 18.27 23.63
CA GLY A 380 7.88 18.94 24.57
C GLY A 380 6.41 18.94 24.13
N SER A 381 5.59 19.62 24.91
CA SER A 381 4.18 19.86 24.63
C SER A 381 3.78 21.32 24.85
N LEU A 382 2.86 21.83 24.03
CA LEU A 382 2.23 23.15 24.17
C LEU A 382 0.75 22.96 24.42
N VAL A 383 0.27 23.40 25.56
CA VAL A 383 -1.13 23.31 25.98
C VAL A 383 -1.70 24.71 26.12
N ILE A 384 -2.89 24.95 25.54
CA ILE A 384 -3.63 26.21 25.63
C ILE A 384 -4.81 26.01 26.56
N LYS A 385 -4.94 26.88 27.55
CA LYS A 385 -6.10 27.01 28.41
C LYS A 385 -6.66 28.42 28.25
N SER A 386 -7.89 28.53 27.81
CA SER A 386 -8.50 29.84 27.56
C SER A 386 -9.96 29.82 27.89
N GLU A 387 -10.44 30.98 28.35
CA GLU A 387 -11.84 31.23 28.58
C GLU A 387 -12.20 32.59 27.98
N LEU A 388 -13.25 32.63 27.19
CA LEU A 388 -13.68 33.84 26.49
C LEU A 388 -13.94 34.98 27.48
N HIS A 389 -13.35 36.14 27.22
CA HIS A 389 -13.35 37.35 28.08
C HIS A 389 -12.56 37.28 29.40
N PHE A 390 -11.87 36.18 29.69
CA PHE A 390 -11.08 36.02 30.91
C PHE A 390 -9.57 35.92 30.62
N GLY A 391 -9.18 35.63 29.35
CA GLY A 391 -7.79 35.56 28.92
C GLY A 391 -7.34 34.18 28.53
N THR A 392 -6.03 34.05 28.26
CA THR A 392 -5.40 32.82 27.78
C THR A 392 -4.18 32.49 28.62
N GLU A 393 -3.98 31.22 28.92
CA GLU A 393 -2.78 30.65 29.50
C GLU A 393 -2.19 29.62 28.53
N ILE A 394 -0.97 29.85 28.05
CA ILE A 394 -0.21 28.91 27.25
C ILE A 394 0.86 28.27 28.13
N ILE A 395 0.83 26.94 28.23
CA ILE A 395 1.76 26.14 29.03
C ILE A 395 2.65 25.35 28.10
N ILE A 396 3.95 25.63 28.13
CA ILE A 396 4.99 24.94 27.39
C ILE A 396 5.74 24.02 28.37
N THR A 397 5.84 22.74 28.04
CA THR A 397 6.56 21.76 28.84
C THR A 397 7.64 21.11 27.97
N ILE A 398 8.90 21.16 28.44
CA ILE A 398 10.05 20.53 27.78
C ILE A 398 10.64 19.54 28.75
N PRO A 399 10.72 18.23 28.39
CA PRO A 399 11.34 17.23 29.25
C PRO A 399 12.85 17.42 29.29
N LYS A 400 13.46 17.17 30.45
CA LYS A 400 14.89 17.04 30.57
C LYS A 400 15.32 15.75 29.89
N VAL A 401 16.07 15.86 28.81
CA VAL A 401 16.62 14.68 28.13
C VAL A 401 17.80 14.20 28.95
N GLU A 402 17.68 13.09 29.63
CA GLU A 402 18.83 12.37 30.21
C GLU A 402 19.73 11.88 29.07
N GLY A 403 21.00 12.29 29.07
CA GLY A 403 22.08 11.66 28.31
C GLY A 403 22.26 12.12 26.87
N ALA A 404 22.42 13.44 26.63
CA ALA A 404 23.20 13.88 25.48
C ALA A 404 24.67 13.92 25.89
N GLU A 405 25.45 12.91 25.52
CA GLU A 405 26.90 13.00 25.55
C GLU A 405 27.35 14.24 24.79
N ILE A 406 27.94 15.16 25.53
CA ILE A 406 28.51 16.39 24.97
C ILE A 406 29.79 15.98 24.23
N TYR A 407 29.72 15.84 22.92
CA TYR A 407 30.92 15.77 22.09
C TYR A 407 31.54 17.17 22.06
N TYR A 408 32.57 17.36 22.87
CA TYR A 408 33.53 18.45 22.69
C TYR A 408 34.35 18.12 21.43
N GLU A 409 34.06 18.73 20.31
CA GLU A 409 35.04 18.85 19.24
C GLU A 409 36.19 19.72 19.71
N LYS A 410 37.43 19.12 19.69
CA LYS A 410 38.68 19.78 19.94
C LYS A 410 39.17 20.55 18.74
#